data_1693b7c3d8606018c6e63d55211df90a
#
_entry.id   1693b7c3d8606018c6e63d55211df90a
#
_cell.length_a   1.000
_cell.length_b   1.000
_cell.length_c   1.000
_cell.angle_alpha   90.00
_cell.angle_beta   90.00
_cell.angle_gamma   90.00
#
_symmetry.space_group_name_H-M   'P 1'
#
loop_
_entity.id
_entity.type
_entity.pdbx_description
1 polymer ?
#
loop_
_entity_poly.entity_id
_entity_poly.type
_entity_poly.pdbx_seq_one_letter_code
_entity_poly.pdbx_strand_id
1 'polypeptide(L)'
;MIFNHDILACADLLERGDSVRFRAVMSTPVAMRAKLFPIFAFNIEVARAPWVTEQTMIAEMRLQWWKDALEEIALGDPVRRHQIVSPLSELITPQAARDLQSVIEARRWDIYSKPFMNKAAFTRYIRQTSSILLKVAAQALGPAEPQTIEKFGFGVGLANFFVAVPQLLAAGRSP
;
A
#
# COMPACT_ATOMS: atom_id res chain seq x y z
N MET A 1 1.35 19.73 -7.48
CA MET A 1 2.31 18.67 -7.85
C MET A 1 2.27 18.53 -9.36
N ILE A 2 3.42 18.62 -10.03
CA ILE A 2 3.55 18.51 -11.50
C ILE A 2 3.97 17.07 -11.82
N PHE A 3 3.52 16.52 -12.95
CA PHE A 3 3.99 15.23 -13.45
C PHE A 3 5.48 15.33 -13.78
N ASN A 4 6.31 14.71 -12.95
CA ASN A 4 7.73 14.54 -13.15
C ASN A 4 8.06 13.08 -13.45
N HIS A 5 9.34 12.78 -13.68
CA HIS A 5 9.81 11.42 -13.97
C HIS A 5 9.39 10.39 -12.89
N ASP A 6 9.46 10.76 -11.62
CA ASP A 6 9.10 9.87 -10.50
C ASP A 6 7.60 9.56 -10.46
N ILE A 7 6.76 10.57 -10.69
CA ILE A 7 5.30 10.38 -10.78
C ILE A 7 4.92 9.47 -11.95
N LEU A 8 5.60 9.63 -13.10
CA LEU A 8 5.37 8.76 -14.26
C LEU A 8 5.82 7.32 -13.97
N ALA A 9 6.97 7.13 -13.29
CA ALA A 9 7.42 5.81 -12.85
C ALA A 9 6.43 5.14 -11.88
N CYS A 10 5.83 5.92 -10.96
CA CYS A 10 4.76 5.44 -10.08
C CYS A 10 3.50 5.04 -10.87
N ALA A 11 3.13 5.81 -11.90
CA ALA A 11 1.99 5.50 -12.77
C ALA A 11 2.22 4.19 -13.55
N ASP A 12 3.38 4.03 -14.17
CA ASP A 12 3.79 2.82 -14.88
C ASP A 12 3.77 1.58 -13.99
N LEU A 13 4.27 1.71 -12.75
CA LEU A 13 4.25 0.63 -11.79
C LEU A 13 2.82 0.23 -11.43
N LEU A 14 1.94 1.23 -11.22
CA LEU A 14 0.54 0.98 -10.89
C LEU A 14 -0.20 0.33 -12.07
N GLU A 15 0.03 0.79 -13.30
CA GLU A 15 -0.60 0.22 -14.50
C GLU A 15 -0.28 -1.26 -14.65
N ARG A 16 1.00 -1.64 -14.46
CA ARG A 16 1.45 -3.03 -14.57
C ARG A 16 1.07 -3.90 -13.38
N GLY A 17 1.06 -3.32 -12.16
CA GLY A 17 0.86 -4.08 -10.92
C GLY A 17 -0.58 -4.16 -10.43
N ASP A 18 -1.43 -3.18 -10.76
CA ASP A 18 -2.85 -3.12 -10.36
C ASP A 18 -3.64 -2.30 -11.39
N SER A 19 -3.94 -2.92 -12.52
CA SER A 19 -4.64 -2.26 -13.63
C SER A 19 -6.06 -1.79 -13.27
N VAL A 20 -6.71 -2.42 -12.28
CA VAL A 20 -8.04 -2.00 -11.80
C VAL A 20 -7.92 -0.68 -11.06
N ARG A 21 -6.97 -0.58 -10.12
CA ARG A 21 -6.73 0.65 -9.38
C ARG A 21 -6.16 1.74 -10.26
N PHE A 22 -5.31 1.39 -11.25
CA PHE A 22 -4.84 2.35 -12.25
C PHE A 22 -6.01 3.02 -12.98
N ARG A 23 -6.97 2.23 -13.48
CA ARG A 23 -8.16 2.78 -14.17
C ARG A 23 -9.00 3.65 -13.23
N ALA A 24 -9.13 3.27 -11.96
CA ALA A 24 -9.81 4.09 -10.97
C ALA A 24 -9.10 5.45 -10.76
N VAL A 25 -7.77 5.46 -10.69
CA VAL A 25 -6.98 6.71 -10.62
C VAL A 25 -7.16 7.52 -11.89
N MET A 26 -7.13 6.90 -13.07
CA MET A 26 -7.30 7.58 -14.35
C MET A 26 -8.70 8.20 -14.52
N SER A 27 -9.70 7.77 -13.79
CA SER A 27 -11.04 8.39 -13.77
C SER A 27 -11.10 9.68 -12.93
N THR A 28 -10.06 9.98 -12.16
CA THR A 28 -9.99 11.23 -11.36
C THR A 28 -9.46 12.41 -12.20
N PRO A 29 -9.71 13.67 -11.77
CA PRO A 29 -9.11 14.82 -12.42
C PRO A 29 -7.57 14.73 -12.46
N VAL A 30 -6.96 15.19 -13.55
CA VAL A 30 -5.50 15.04 -13.79
C VAL A 30 -4.64 15.50 -12.61
N ALA A 31 -4.97 16.63 -12.01
CA ALA A 31 -4.23 17.17 -10.84
C ALA A 31 -4.26 16.23 -9.62
N MET A 32 -5.27 15.38 -9.50
CA MET A 32 -5.42 14.43 -8.38
C MET A 32 -4.64 13.13 -8.62
N ARG A 33 -4.43 12.75 -9.89
CA ARG A 33 -3.69 11.52 -10.25
C ARG A 33 -2.26 11.53 -9.69
N ALA A 34 -1.57 12.66 -9.81
CA ALA A 34 -0.21 12.83 -9.31
C ALA A 34 -0.10 12.61 -7.79
N LYS A 35 -1.18 12.84 -7.04
CA LYS A 35 -1.25 12.56 -5.59
C LYS A 35 -1.47 11.08 -5.28
N LEU A 36 -2.16 10.36 -6.15
CA LEU A 36 -2.55 8.96 -5.90
C LEU A 36 -1.48 7.96 -6.34
N PHE A 37 -0.75 8.25 -7.43
CA PHE A 37 0.24 7.33 -7.98
C PHE A 37 1.31 6.91 -6.98
N PRO A 38 1.97 7.81 -6.20
CA PRO A 38 3.00 7.40 -5.23
C PRO A 38 2.45 6.52 -4.11
N ILE A 39 1.23 6.79 -3.62
CA ILE A 39 0.58 6.02 -2.54
C ILE A 39 0.31 4.59 -3.01
N PHE A 40 -0.23 4.43 -4.21
CA PHE A 40 -0.57 3.11 -4.73
C PHE A 40 0.67 2.36 -5.26
N ALA A 41 1.67 3.06 -5.80
CA ALA A 41 2.96 2.47 -6.14
C ALA A 41 3.68 1.91 -4.89
N PHE A 42 3.68 2.66 -3.78
CA PHE A 42 4.14 2.15 -2.49
C PHE A 42 3.42 0.84 -2.10
N ASN A 43 2.09 0.82 -2.18
CA ASN A 43 1.34 -0.40 -1.84
C ASN A 43 1.72 -1.61 -2.72
N ILE A 44 1.98 -1.40 -4.00
CA ILE A 44 2.43 -2.48 -4.90
C ILE A 44 3.77 -3.04 -4.44
N GLU A 45 4.76 -2.19 -4.17
CA GLU A 45 6.08 -2.62 -3.73
C GLU A 45 6.04 -3.38 -2.40
N VAL A 46 5.24 -2.91 -1.45
CA VAL A 46 5.07 -3.58 -0.16
C VAL A 46 4.30 -4.90 -0.30
N ALA A 47 3.21 -4.91 -1.09
CA ALA A 47 2.41 -6.12 -1.30
C ALA A 47 3.18 -7.22 -2.06
N ARG A 48 4.08 -6.85 -2.98
CA ARG A 48 4.87 -7.82 -3.75
C ARG A 48 6.12 -8.32 -3.03
N ALA A 49 6.57 -7.66 -1.96
CA ALA A 49 7.80 -8.02 -1.26
C ALA A 49 7.89 -9.51 -0.86
N PRO A 50 6.80 -10.16 -0.37
CA PRO A 50 6.79 -11.58 -0.04
C PRO A 50 6.78 -12.52 -1.25
N TRP A 51 6.59 -12.00 -2.47
CA TRP A 51 6.41 -12.81 -3.69
C TRP A 51 7.62 -12.77 -4.63
N VAL A 52 8.53 -11.81 -4.46
CA VAL A 52 9.71 -11.65 -5.34
C VAL A 52 10.88 -12.52 -4.93
N THR A 53 10.78 -13.24 -3.82
CA THR A 53 11.82 -14.13 -3.31
C THR A 53 11.21 -15.23 -2.43
N GLU A 54 11.80 -16.42 -2.49
CA GLU A 54 11.47 -17.54 -1.59
C GLU A 54 12.22 -17.42 -0.24
N GLN A 55 13.22 -16.56 -0.16
CA GLN A 55 14.00 -16.36 1.04
C GLN A 55 13.30 -15.37 1.99
N THR A 56 12.74 -15.89 3.07
CA THR A 56 12.05 -15.11 4.11
C THR A 56 12.84 -13.90 4.58
N MET A 57 14.15 -14.07 4.79
CA MET A 57 15.03 -12.98 5.24
C MET A 57 15.07 -11.82 4.24
N ILE A 58 15.14 -12.10 2.94
CA ILE A 58 15.17 -11.06 1.89
C ILE A 58 13.82 -10.33 1.84
N ALA A 59 12.71 -11.07 1.97
CA ALA A 59 11.38 -10.47 2.04
C ALA A 59 11.24 -9.53 3.26
N GLU A 60 11.72 -9.97 4.45
CA GLU A 60 11.74 -9.13 5.66
C GLU A 60 12.61 -7.89 5.49
N MET A 61 13.81 -8.02 4.89
CA MET A 61 14.70 -6.87 4.63
C MET A 61 14.04 -5.85 3.69
N ARG A 62 13.29 -6.30 2.68
CA ARG A 62 12.54 -5.41 1.79
C ARG A 62 11.45 -4.64 2.53
N LEU A 63 10.67 -5.32 3.37
CA LEU A 63 9.65 -4.66 4.20
C LEU A 63 10.29 -3.70 5.20
N GLN A 64 11.41 -4.08 5.82
CA GLN A 64 12.13 -3.21 6.74
C GLN A 64 12.64 -1.95 6.04
N TRP A 65 13.20 -2.07 4.83
CA TRP A 65 13.63 -0.91 4.05
C TRP A 65 12.49 0.11 3.82
N TRP A 66 11.29 -0.38 3.51
CA TRP A 66 10.11 0.47 3.35
C TRP A 66 9.68 1.10 4.68
N LYS A 67 9.78 0.36 5.77
CA LYS A 67 9.47 0.87 7.12
C LYS A 67 10.42 2.01 7.49
N ASP A 68 11.73 1.83 7.26
CA ASP A 68 12.74 2.86 7.52
C ASP A 68 12.51 4.11 6.67
N ALA A 69 12.14 3.95 5.39
CA ALA A 69 11.82 5.07 4.52
C ALA A 69 10.58 5.87 5.01
N LEU A 70 9.57 5.19 5.53
CA LEU A 70 8.41 5.86 6.14
C LEU A 70 8.76 6.50 7.49
N GLU A 71 9.70 5.93 8.24
CA GLU A 71 10.19 6.53 9.49
C GLU A 71 10.89 7.87 9.22
N GLU A 72 11.76 7.95 8.20
CA GLU A 72 12.38 9.19 7.75
C GLU A 72 11.31 10.27 7.48
N ILE A 73 10.23 9.91 6.77
CA ILE A 73 9.11 10.84 6.51
C ILE A 73 8.40 11.23 7.81
N ALA A 74 8.16 10.26 8.71
CA ALA A 74 7.43 10.48 9.96
C ALA A 74 8.17 11.38 10.96
N LEU A 75 9.51 11.38 10.91
CA LEU A 75 10.38 12.20 11.74
C LEU A 75 10.69 13.57 11.11
N GLY A 76 10.44 13.73 9.81
CA GLY A 76 10.84 14.93 9.07
C GLY A 76 12.34 14.97 8.75
N ASP A 77 12.97 13.78 8.75
CA ASP A 77 14.37 13.63 8.40
C ASP A 77 14.59 13.74 6.87
N PRO A 78 15.82 13.97 6.40
CA PRO A 78 16.14 13.89 4.98
C PRO A 78 15.81 12.50 4.44
N VAL A 79 14.87 12.44 3.49
CA VAL A 79 14.45 11.15 2.91
C VAL A 79 15.42 10.66 1.85
N ARG A 80 15.61 9.34 1.80
CA ARG A 80 16.41 8.68 0.75
C ARG A 80 15.83 8.95 -0.64
N ARG A 81 16.72 9.19 -1.62
CA ARG A 81 16.30 9.40 -3.01
C ARG A 81 15.78 8.09 -3.61
N HIS A 82 14.51 8.06 -3.96
CA HIS A 82 13.86 6.90 -4.57
C HIS A 82 12.61 7.34 -5.33
N GLN A 83 12.36 6.76 -6.51
CA GLN A 83 11.26 7.13 -7.41
C GLN A 83 9.86 7.13 -6.77
N ILE A 84 9.67 6.40 -5.67
CA ILE A 84 8.40 6.38 -4.93
C ILE A 84 8.50 7.18 -3.63
N VAL A 85 9.60 7.02 -2.87
CA VAL A 85 9.74 7.68 -1.56
C VAL A 85 9.80 9.19 -1.71
N SER A 86 10.55 9.71 -2.70
CA SER A 86 10.69 11.15 -2.92
C SER A 86 9.34 11.83 -3.15
N PRO A 87 8.48 11.43 -4.12
CA PRO A 87 7.18 12.06 -4.28
C PRO A 87 6.19 11.73 -3.14
N LEU A 88 6.34 10.58 -2.50
CA LEU A 88 5.50 10.21 -1.36
C LEU A 88 5.76 11.13 -0.17
N SER A 89 7.02 11.47 0.12
CA SER A 89 7.40 12.37 1.21
C SER A 89 6.88 13.80 1.06
N GLU A 90 6.74 14.27 -0.18
CA GLU A 90 6.14 15.59 -0.46
C GLU A 90 4.61 15.62 -0.29
N LEU A 91 3.99 14.43 -0.27
CA LEU A 91 2.55 14.27 -0.35
C LEU A 91 1.89 13.97 0.98
N ILE A 92 2.49 13.09 1.79
CA ILE A 92 1.87 12.56 2.99
C ILE A 92 2.35 13.28 4.25
N THR A 93 1.47 13.36 5.24
CA THR A 93 1.82 13.89 6.57
C THR A 93 2.63 12.89 7.39
N PRO A 94 3.36 13.33 8.44
CA PRO A 94 3.99 12.43 9.41
C PRO A 94 3.04 11.37 9.99
N GLN A 95 1.79 11.72 10.23
CA GLN A 95 0.80 10.76 10.72
C GLN A 95 0.42 9.73 9.65
N ALA A 96 0.26 10.14 8.39
CA ALA A 96 -0.01 9.22 7.29
C ALA A 96 1.16 8.26 7.04
N ALA A 97 2.41 8.70 7.23
CA ALA A 97 3.58 7.82 7.17
C ALA A 97 3.53 6.75 8.28
N ARG A 98 3.21 7.12 9.53
CA ARG A 98 2.98 6.16 10.63
C ARG A 98 1.82 5.20 10.33
N ASP A 99 0.73 5.69 9.77
CA ASP A 99 -0.39 4.85 9.35
C ASP A 99 0.06 3.81 8.29
N LEU A 100 0.86 4.20 7.31
CA LEU A 100 1.41 3.30 6.29
C LEU A 100 2.41 2.28 6.84
N GLN A 101 3.13 2.57 7.93
CA GLN A 101 3.95 1.56 8.62
C GLN A 101 3.12 0.37 9.11
N SER A 102 1.88 0.62 9.56
CA SER A 102 0.98 -0.47 9.95
C SER A 102 0.53 -1.36 8.79
N VAL A 103 0.51 -0.83 7.55
CA VAL A 103 0.32 -1.64 6.33
C VAL A 103 1.48 -2.62 6.16
N ILE A 104 2.72 -2.15 6.34
CA ILE A 104 3.93 -2.98 6.23
C ILE A 104 3.90 -4.10 7.28
N GLU A 105 3.59 -3.77 8.54
CA GLU A 105 3.51 -4.77 9.61
C GLU A 105 2.47 -5.85 9.32
N ALA A 106 1.30 -5.47 8.77
CA ALA A 106 0.30 -6.44 8.36
C ALA A 106 0.79 -7.34 7.21
N ARG A 107 1.59 -6.80 6.27
CA ARG A 107 2.15 -7.55 5.14
C ARG A 107 3.24 -8.55 5.53
N ARG A 108 3.82 -8.47 6.74
CA ARG A 108 4.69 -9.53 7.27
C ARG A 108 3.99 -10.87 7.36
N TRP A 109 2.66 -10.89 7.59
CA TRP A 109 1.87 -12.11 7.56
C TRP A 109 2.01 -12.84 6.20
N ASP A 110 2.06 -12.11 5.10
CA ASP A 110 2.18 -12.69 3.75
C ASP A 110 3.50 -13.45 3.55
N ILE A 111 4.55 -13.14 4.32
CA ILE A 111 5.84 -13.85 4.26
C ILE A 111 5.71 -15.26 4.85
N TYR A 112 5.04 -15.37 5.98
CA TYR A 112 4.96 -16.64 6.74
C TYR A 112 3.79 -17.51 6.35
N SER A 113 2.78 -16.96 5.70
CA SER A 113 1.63 -17.67 5.11
C SER A 113 0.89 -18.61 6.08
N LYS A 114 0.87 -18.27 7.37
CA LYS A 114 0.13 -19.05 8.37
C LYS A 114 -1.36 -18.72 8.27
N PRO A 115 -2.27 -19.69 8.44
CA PRO A 115 -3.71 -19.43 8.48
C PRO A 115 -4.05 -18.37 9.53
N PHE A 116 -5.08 -17.57 9.27
CA PHE A 116 -5.55 -16.62 10.27
C PHE A 116 -6.10 -17.36 11.49
N MET A 117 -5.64 -16.98 12.67
CA MET A 117 -6.05 -17.65 13.93
C MET A 117 -7.57 -17.58 14.17
N ASN A 118 -8.21 -16.51 13.71
CA ASN A 118 -9.64 -16.27 13.89
C ASN A 118 -10.12 -15.12 12.99
N LYS A 119 -11.43 -14.92 12.95
CA LYS A 119 -12.08 -13.82 12.21
C LYS A 119 -11.54 -12.44 12.59
N ALA A 120 -11.18 -12.21 13.86
CA ALA A 120 -10.67 -10.92 14.31
C ALA A 120 -9.28 -10.62 13.72
N ALA A 121 -8.40 -11.62 13.65
CA ALA A 121 -7.09 -11.51 13.01
C ALA A 121 -7.22 -11.20 11.52
N PHE A 122 -8.09 -11.92 10.80
CA PHE A 122 -8.40 -11.66 9.39
C PHE A 122 -8.97 -10.25 9.19
N THR A 123 -9.97 -9.86 9.98
CA THR A 123 -10.55 -8.52 9.89
C THR A 123 -9.51 -7.42 10.10
N ARG A 124 -8.60 -7.60 11.06
CA ARG A 124 -7.49 -6.67 11.32
C ARG A 124 -6.56 -6.57 10.12
N TYR A 125 -6.18 -7.69 9.52
CA TYR A 125 -5.34 -7.72 8.32
C TYR A 125 -5.98 -6.93 7.17
N ILE A 126 -7.26 -7.17 6.87
CA ILE A 126 -7.97 -6.44 5.80
C ILE A 126 -8.03 -4.93 6.11
N ARG A 127 -8.31 -4.53 7.35
CA ARG A 127 -8.32 -3.12 7.74
C ARG A 127 -6.96 -2.48 7.58
N GLN A 128 -5.91 -3.12 8.08
CA GLN A 128 -4.56 -2.59 8.00
C GLN A 128 -4.06 -2.50 6.56
N THR A 129 -4.28 -3.50 5.72
CA THR A 129 -3.77 -3.53 4.34
C THR A 129 -4.60 -2.73 3.34
N SER A 130 -5.87 -2.46 3.61
CA SER A 130 -6.77 -1.78 2.67
C SER A 130 -7.40 -0.51 3.24
N SER A 131 -8.08 -0.55 4.40
CA SER A 131 -8.74 0.65 4.92
C SER A 131 -7.75 1.78 5.23
N ILE A 132 -6.59 1.45 5.81
CA ILE A 132 -5.55 2.45 6.10
C ILE A 132 -4.98 3.04 4.80
N LEU A 133 -4.68 2.22 3.81
CA LEU A 133 -4.20 2.69 2.51
C LEU A 133 -5.20 3.67 1.87
N LEU A 134 -6.49 3.33 1.85
CA LEU A 134 -7.53 4.20 1.29
C LEU A 134 -7.77 5.44 2.13
N LYS A 135 -7.60 5.37 3.45
CA LYS A 135 -7.60 6.55 4.33
C LYS A 135 -6.52 7.54 3.91
N VAL A 136 -5.28 7.08 3.73
CA VAL A 136 -4.16 7.94 3.30
C VAL A 136 -4.42 8.52 1.91
N ALA A 137 -4.93 7.72 0.97
CA ALA A 137 -5.27 8.18 -0.37
C ALA A 137 -6.39 9.24 -0.34
N ALA A 138 -7.43 9.05 0.46
CA ALA A 138 -8.51 10.02 0.62
C ALA A 138 -8.02 11.32 1.24
N GLN A 139 -7.19 11.27 2.28
CA GLN A 139 -6.61 12.45 2.93
C GLN A 139 -5.73 13.28 1.97
N ALA A 140 -5.03 12.64 1.04
CA ALA A 140 -4.26 13.34 0.00
C ALA A 140 -5.14 14.10 -0.99
N LEU A 141 -6.40 13.67 -1.17
CA LEU A 141 -7.36 14.32 -2.05
C LEU A 141 -8.13 15.46 -1.37
N GLY A 142 -8.37 15.36 -0.07
CA GLY A 142 -9.09 16.34 0.72
C GLY A 142 -9.81 15.74 1.93
N PRO A 143 -10.65 16.54 2.61
CA PRO A 143 -11.41 16.06 3.75
C PRO A 143 -12.44 14.99 3.32
N ALA A 144 -12.53 13.93 4.12
CA ALA A 144 -13.49 12.86 3.90
C ALA A 144 -13.92 12.26 5.25
N GLU A 145 -15.13 11.71 5.31
CA GLU A 145 -15.70 11.16 6.52
C GLU A 145 -15.01 9.84 6.90
N PRO A 146 -14.35 9.74 8.08
CA PRO A 146 -13.48 8.62 8.43
C PRO A 146 -14.16 7.25 8.45
N GLN A 147 -15.41 7.18 8.95
CA GLN A 147 -16.15 5.92 9.04
C GLN A 147 -16.54 5.38 7.67
N THR A 148 -16.90 6.28 6.75
CA THR A 148 -17.22 5.93 5.37
C THR A 148 -16.00 5.36 4.65
N ILE A 149 -14.84 6.01 4.81
CA ILE A 149 -13.59 5.53 4.21
C ILE A 149 -13.19 4.16 4.80
N GLU A 150 -13.30 4.00 6.12
CA GLU A 150 -12.96 2.73 6.76
C GLU A 150 -13.83 1.58 6.24
N LYS A 151 -15.15 1.77 6.19
CA LYS A 151 -16.08 0.75 5.70
C LYS A 151 -15.86 0.44 4.22
N PHE A 152 -15.68 1.48 3.40
CA PHE A 152 -15.38 1.32 1.98
C PHE A 152 -14.06 0.60 1.78
N GLY A 153 -13.01 1.01 2.50
CA GLY A 153 -11.70 0.38 2.45
C GLY A 153 -11.72 -1.08 2.88
N PHE A 154 -12.51 -1.42 3.89
CA PHE A 154 -12.70 -2.79 4.32
C PHE A 154 -13.39 -3.62 3.21
N GLY A 155 -14.46 -3.10 2.61
CA GLY A 155 -15.17 -3.78 1.52
C GLY A 155 -14.28 -4.03 0.31
N VAL A 156 -13.52 -3.01 -0.12
CA VAL A 156 -12.52 -3.14 -1.21
C VAL A 156 -11.44 -4.16 -0.88
N GLY A 157 -10.93 -4.13 0.36
CA GLY A 157 -9.91 -5.09 0.82
C GLY A 157 -10.42 -6.52 0.83
N LEU A 158 -11.65 -6.72 1.28
CA LEU A 158 -12.29 -8.03 1.30
C LEU A 158 -12.52 -8.58 -0.11
N ALA A 159 -13.02 -7.74 -1.02
CA ALA A 159 -13.19 -8.12 -2.42
C ALA A 159 -11.87 -8.51 -3.09
N ASN A 160 -10.81 -7.70 -2.92
CA ASN A 160 -9.49 -7.99 -3.45
C ASN A 160 -8.89 -9.28 -2.85
N PHE A 161 -9.11 -9.51 -1.56
CA PHE A 161 -8.66 -10.74 -0.91
C PHE A 161 -9.32 -11.97 -1.54
N PHE A 162 -10.63 -11.96 -1.73
CA PHE A 162 -11.36 -13.08 -2.37
C PHE A 162 -10.92 -13.30 -3.82
N VAL A 163 -10.63 -12.24 -4.57
CA VAL A 163 -10.06 -12.35 -5.93
C VAL A 163 -8.67 -13.01 -5.89
N ALA A 164 -7.87 -12.77 -4.84
CA ALA A 164 -6.54 -13.34 -4.69
C ALA A 164 -6.55 -14.81 -4.18
N VAL A 165 -7.63 -15.29 -3.55
CA VAL A 165 -7.71 -16.64 -2.96
C VAL A 165 -7.28 -17.75 -3.92
N PRO A 166 -7.73 -17.82 -5.20
CA PRO A 166 -7.28 -18.87 -6.10
C PRO A 166 -5.75 -18.90 -6.30
N GLN A 167 -5.11 -17.73 -6.39
CA GLN A 167 -3.66 -17.63 -6.53
C GLN A 167 -2.94 -18.00 -5.22
N LEU A 168 -3.49 -17.63 -4.08
CA LEU A 168 -2.98 -18.00 -2.77
C LEU A 168 -2.97 -19.54 -2.63
N LEU A 169 -4.09 -20.19 -2.93
CA LEU A 169 -4.22 -21.64 -2.87
C LEU A 169 -3.26 -22.33 -3.84
N ALA A 170 -3.12 -21.83 -5.08
CA ALA A 170 -2.19 -22.38 -6.07
C ALA A 170 -0.72 -22.25 -5.61
N ALA A 171 -0.40 -21.25 -4.80
CA ALA A 171 0.92 -21.06 -4.18
C ALA A 171 1.09 -21.83 -2.86
N GLY A 172 0.15 -22.71 -2.49
CA GLY A 172 0.20 -23.49 -1.24
C GLY A 172 -0.04 -22.66 0.03
N ARG A 173 -0.61 -21.48 -0.11
CA ARG A 173 -0.92 -20.57 1.01
C ARG A 173 -2.39 -20.71 1.38
N SER A 174 -2.66 -21.23 2.57
CA SER A 174 -4.02 -21.29 3.12
C SER A 174 -4.38 -19.95 3.75
N PRO A 175 -5.40 -19.24 3.24
CA PRO A 175 -5.88 -18.01 3.84
C PRO A 175 -6.63 -18.22 5.16
#